data_061c50d96254c72dc94a1374923c324e
#
_entry.id   061c50d96254c72dc94a1374923c324e
#
_cell.length_a   1.000
_cell.length_b   1.000
_cell.length_c   1.000
_cell.angle_alpha   90.00
_cell.angle_beta   90.00
_cell.angle_gamma   90.00
#
_symmetry.space_group_name_H-M   'P 1'
#
loop_
_entity.id
_entity.type
_entity.pdbx_description
1 polymer ?
#
loop_
_entity_poly.entity_id
_entity_poly.type
_entity_poly.pdbx_seq_one_letter_code
_entity_poly.pdbx_strand_id
1 'polypeptide(L)' 'MQIRNNRGEVIGEINNSFTDKGDRITTNTIYDRGNPVIQHIAVRDNEGKVRTTNVIGGKILP' A
#
# COMPACT_ATOMS: atom_id res chain seq x y z
N MET A 1 6.93 -6.22 3.41
CA MET A 1 7.09 -6.43 4.86
C MET A 1 5.74 -6.58 5.49
N GLN A 2 5.52 -7.65 6.21
CA GLN A 2 4.27 -7.89 6.91
C GLN A 2 4.34 -7.39 8.35
N ILE A 3 3.24 -6.84 8.82
CA ILE A 3 3.08 -6.40 10.20
C ILE A 3 2.06 -7.33 10.85
N ARG A 4 2.46 -7.94 11.98
CA ARG A 4 1.61 -8.89 12.70
C ARG A 4 1.30 -8.39 14.11
N ASN A 5 0.13 -8.75 14.62
CA ASN A 5 -0.25 -8.48 16.00
C ASN A 5 0.30 -9.57 16.93
N ASN A 6 -0.04 -9.48 18.22
CA ASN A 6 0.43 -10.43 19.22
C ASN A 6 -0.09 -11.86 19.03
N ARG A 7 -1.15 -12.03 18.24
CA ARG A 7 -1.72 -13.34 17.91
C ARG A 7 -1.12 -13.95 16.66
N GLY A 8 -0.17 -13.25 16.01
CA GLY A 8 0.42 -13.70 14.76
C GLY A 8 -0.42 -13.39 13.53
N GLU A 9 -1.51 -12.66 13.67
CA GLU A 9 -2.36 -12.29 12.54
C GLU A 9 -1.73 -11.13 11.76
N VAL A 10 -1.80 -11.19 10.43
CA VAL A 10 -1.31 -10.11 9.58
C VAL A 10 -2.30 -8.96 9.61
N ILE A 11 -1.87 -7.80 10.13
CA ILE A 11 -2.70 -6.62 10.25
C ILE A 11 -2.28 -5.50 9.30
N GLY A 12 -1.13 -5.65 8.66
CA GLY A 12 -0.66 -4.68 7.70
C GLY A 12 0.41 -5.25 6.80
N GLU A 13 0.62 -4.60 5.68
CA GLU A 13 1.67 -4.99 4.74
C GLU A 13 2.18 -3.74 4.02
N ILE A 14 3.52 -3.65 3.91
CA ILE A 14 4.18 -2.57 3.19
C ILE A 14 5.02 -3.21 2.09
N ASN A 15 4.76 -2.84 0.85
CA ASN A 15 5.48 -3.34 -0.30
C ASN A 15 6.04 -2.18 -1.12
N ASN A 16 7.24 -2.37 -1.63
CA ASN A 16 7.89 -1.45 -2.55
C ASN A 16 8.20 -2.19 -3.84
N SER A 17 7.94 -1.56 -4.95
CA SER A 17 8.29 -2.08 -6.27
C SER A 17 8.73 -0.94 -7.17
N PHE A 18 9.31 -1.29 -8.32
CA PHE A 18 9.75 -0.33 -9.31
C PHE A 18 9.19 -0.72 -10.66
N THR A 19 8.83 0.29 -11.45
CA THR A 19 8.44 0.08 -12.83
C THR A 19 9.69 0.08 -13.73
N ASP A 20 9.53 -0.36 -14.98
CA ASP A 20 10.60 -0.32 -15.96
C ASP A 20 11.10 1.10 -16.23
N LYS A 21 10.25 2.08 -15.98
CA LYS A 21 10.59 3.51 -16.14
C LYS A 21 11.34 4.07 -14.93
N GLY A 22 11.49 3.30 -13.87
CA GLY A 22 12.15 3.75 -12.65
C GLY A 22 11.24 4.41 -11.63
N ASP A 23 9.92 4.36 -11.81
CA ASP A 23 8.98 4.85 -10.82
C ASP A 23 8.97 3.91 -9.61
N ARG A 24 8.95 4.48 -8.43
CA ARG A 24 8.87 3.70 -7.19
C ARG A 24 7.40 3.65 -6.74
N ILE A 25 6.91 2.44 -6.54
CA ILE A 25 5.55 2.21 -6.05
C ILE A 25 5.63 1.68 -4.62
N THR A 26 5.02 2.39 -3.68
CA THR A 26 4.92 1.97 -2.29
C THR A 26 3.45 1.73 -1.97
N THR A 27 3.13 0.52 -1.51
CA THR A 27 1.77 0.15 -1.15
C THR A 27 1.73 -0.19 0.33
N ASN A 28 0.85 0.49 1.06
CA ASN A 28 0.55 0.18 2.46
C ASN A 28 -0.86 -0.39 2.51
N THR A 29 -1.01 -1.58 3.06
CA THR A 29 -2.30 -2.26 3.17
C THR A 29 -2.60 -2.55 4.62
N ILE A 30 -3.82 -2.25 5.06
CA ILE A 30 -4.29 -2.57 6.40
C ILE A 30 -5.36 -3.65 6.27
N TYR A 31 -5.21 -4.71 7.06
CA TYR A 31 -6.11 -5.86 7.05
C TYR A 31 -6.97 -5.87 8.30
N ASP A 32 -8.22 -6.28 8.13
CA ASP A 32 -9.12 -6.59 9.23
C ASP A 32 -9.67 -7.99 9.00
N ARG A 33 -9.42 -8.89 9.94
CA ARG A 33 -9.86 -10.30 9.89
C ARG A 33 -9.42 -11.00 8.61
N GLY A 34 -8.22 -10.69 8.15
CA GLY A 34 -7.65 -11.27 6.94
C GLY A 34 -8.09 -10.63 5.64
N ASN A 35 -8.94 -9.61 5.69
CA ASN A 35 -9.42 -8.90 4.49
C ASN A 35 -8.79 -7.51 4.41
N PRO A 36 -8.31 -7.09 3.23
CA PRO A 36 -7.78 -5.74 3.08
C PRO A 36 -8.92 -4.72 3.16
N VAL A 37 -8.81 -3.76 4.07
CA VAL A 37 -9.84 -2.72 4.27
C VAL A 37 -9.36 -1.35 3.82
N ILE A 38 -8.07 -1.06 3.95
CA ILE A 38 -7.49 0.22 3.53
C ILE A 38 -6.20 -0.06 2.77
N GLN A 39 -6.04 0.59 1.62
CA GLN A 39 -4.79 0.58 0.87
C GLN A 39 -4.39 2.01 0.55
N HIS A 40 -3.16 2.35 0.84
CA HIS A 40 -2.57 3.62 0.45
C HIS A 40 -1.44 3.33 -0.54
N ILE A 41 -1.58 3.86 -1.75
CA ILE A 41 -0.64 3.63 -2.83
C ILE A 41 0.03 4.95 -3.17
N ALA A 42 1.34 4.98 -3.09
CA ALA A 42 2.13 6.15 -3.45
C ALA A 42 3.06 5.78 -4.62
N VAL A 43 3.05 6.59 -5.66
CA VAL A 43 3.93 6.43 -6.82
C VAL A 43 4.82 7.65 -6.90
N ARG A 44 6.13 7.44 -6.85
CA ARG A 44 7.12 8.49 -7.02
C ARG A 44 7.80 8.31 -8.37
N ASP A 45 7.70 9.30 -9.24
CA ASP A 45 8.36 9.24 -10.55
C ASP A 45 9.84 9.61 -10.46
N ASN A 46 10.55 9.50 -11.57
CA ASN A 46 11.97 9.77 -11.62
C ASN A 46 12.32 11.26 -11.48
N GLU A 47 11.32 12.13 -11.54
CA GLU A 47 11.49 13.58 -11.30
C GLU A 47 11.22 13.94 -9.83
N GLY A 48 10.87 12.96 -9.00
CA GLY A 48 10.58 13.16 -7.59
C GLY A 48 9.14 13.55 -7.29
N LYS A 49 8.27 13.58 -8.29
CA LYS A 49 6.84 13.87 -8.06
C LYS A 49 6.15 12.65 -7.47
N VAL A 50 5.29 12.89 -6.49
CA VAL A 50 4.57 11.83 -5.79
C VAL A 50 3.08 11.97 -6.06
N ARG A 51 2.45 10.86 -6.45
CA ARG A 51 0.98 10.75 -6.57
C ARG A 51 0.52 9.72 -5.57
N THR A 52 -0.60 10.00 -4.90
CA THR A 52 -1.15 9.07 -3.92
C THR A 52 -2.58 8.70 -4.27
N THR A 53 -2.94 7.47 -3.96
CA THR A 53 -4.30 6.94 -4.15
C THR A 53 -4.68 6.18 -2.90
N ASN A 54 -5.89 6.40 -2.42
CA ASN A 54 -6.43 5.66 -1.28
C ASN A 54 -7.57 4.79 -1.76
N VAL A 55 -7.57 3.53 -1.31
CA VAL A 55 -8.65 2.57 -1.56
C VAL A 55 -9.22 2.17 -0.21
N ILE A 56 -10.49 2.43 0.03
CA ILE A 56 -11.16 2.09 1.28
C ILE A 56 -12.39 1.25 0.96
N GLY A 57 -12.46 0.04 1.55
CA GLY A 57 -13.56 -0.86 1.31
C GLY A 57 -13.75 -1.26 -0.14
N GLY A 58 -12.64 -1.30 -0.91
CA GLY A 58 -12.67 -1.64 -2.33
C GLY A 58 -13.01 -0.48 -3.26
N LYS A 59 -13.17 0.73 -2.70
CA LYS A 59 -13.49 1.93 -3.49
C LYS A 59 -12.30 2.87 -3.54
N ILE A 60 -12.00 3.36 -4.73
CA ILE A 60 -10.96 4.35 -4.93
C ILE A 60 -11.50 5.73 -4.54
N LEU A 61 -10.79 6.41 -3.65
CA LEU A 61 -11.15 7.74 -3.22
C LEU A 61 -10.31 8.78 -3.95
N PRO A 62 -10.92 9.91 -4.33
CA PRO A 62 -10.18 10.97 -4.98
C PRO A 62 -9.18 11.65 -4.06
#